data_f0d89c50181d7b4331c9409a8a78e4f4
#
_entry.id   f0d89c50181d7b4331c9409a8a78e4f4
#
_cell.length_a   1.000
_cell.length_b   1.000
_cell.length_c   1.000
_cell.angle_alpha   90.00
_cell.angle_beta   90.00
_cell.angle_gamma   90.00
#
_symmetry.space_group_name_H-M   'P 1'
#
loop_
_entity.id
_entity.type
_entity.pdbx_description
1 polymer ?
#
loop_
_entity_poly.entity_id
_entity_poly.type
_entity_poly.pdbx_seq_one_letter_code
_entity_poly.pdbx_strand_id
1 'polypeptide(L)'
;MSDQLHRFTFEHLGIRGEIVSLAASWQAVVERHDYPPVVRDYLGQALAATVLLSGTIKYRGSLILQLQGDGPLRTLVAQATDRRTIRGMARATGDVEAGDLKSAFGTGHMALTAESPGGERYQGIVALEGDRLAQLVETYFSQSEQLPTRVWLGADGQVAAGLFLQRLPGEQGDDEDWRRVCILADTLECEELLRVSPLELLRRLFHEEDLRIYDPEPVAFRCSCSRERIVDVLRSMGHAEAEAIVADQGAIEADCEFCNAHYHFDAVDVAALFAEGPLTEAPGVRH
;
A
#
# COMPACT_ATOMS: atom_id res chain seq x y z
N MET A 1 -19.93 3.85 3.03
CA MET A 1 -19.02 4.06 4.17
C MET A 1 -17.97 5.06 3.76
N SER A 2 -17.51 5.96 4.62
CA SER A 2 -16.39 6.87 4.33
C SER A 2 -15.07 6.11 4.54
N ASP A 3 -14.11 6.28 3.63
CA ASP A 3 -12.80 5.67 3.73
C ASP A 3 -12.00 6.33 4.86
N GLN A 4 -11.81 5.60 5.95
CA GLN A 4 -11.22 6.13 7.17
C GLN A 4 -10.37 5.07 7.88
N LEU A 5 -9.25 5.53 8.43
CA LEU A 5 -8.44 4.80 9.39
C LEU A 5 -8.83 5.24 10.80
N HIS A 6 -9.23 4.30 11.65
CA HIS A 6 -9.48 4.53 13.06
C HIS A 6 -8.37 3.91 13.87
N ARG A 7 -7.75 4.70 14.74
CA ARG A 7 -6.77 4.23 15.72
C ARG A 7 -7.43 4.13 17.08
N PHE A 8 -7.06 3.14 17.87
CA PHE A 8 -7.56 2.94 19.22
C PHE A 8 -6.50 2.29 20.12
N THR A 9 -6.69 2.42 21.42
CA THR A 9 -5.88 1.75 22.43
C THR A 9 -6.78 1.07 23.43
N PHE A 10 -6.32 -0.06 23.96
CA PHE A 10 -6.93 -0.67 25.15
C PHE A 10 -6.33 0.02 26.39
N GLU A 11 -7.18 0.64 27.20
CA GLU A 11 -6.73 1.32 28.41
C GLU A 11 -6.11 0.29 29.37
N HIS A 12 -4.94 0.61 29.90
CA HIS A 12 -4.19 -0.19 30.86
C HIS A 12 -3.62 -1.53 30.36
N LEU A 13 -3.85 -1.94 29.11
CA LEU A 13 -3.35 -3.23 28.59
C LEU A 13 -2.06 -3.11 27.77
N GLY A 14 -1.61 -1.90 27.47
CA GLY A 14 -0.45 -1.71 26.60
C GLY A 14 -0.66 -2.27 25.17
N ILE A 15 -1.90 -2.32 24.70
CA ILE A 15 -2.27 -2.80 23.38
C ILE A 15 -2.82 -1.63 22.57
N ARG A 16 -2.33 -1.47 21.35
CA ARG A 16 -2.90 -0.55 20.35
C ARG A 16 -3.55 -1.32 19.22
N GLY A 17 -4.50 -0.69 18.56
CA GLY A 17 -5.13 -1.23 17.39
C GLY A 17 -5.45 -0.17 16.34
N GLU A 18 -5.61 -0.63 15.14
CA GLU A 18 -6.03 0.15 13.99
C GLU A 18 -7.03 -0.65 13.16
N ILE A 19 -8.07 0.02 12.67
CA ILE A 19 -9.07 -0.57 11.77
C ILE A 19 -9.33 0.36 10.61
N VAL A 20 -9.39 -0.20 9.40
CA VAL A 20 -9.63 0.54 8.16
C VAL A 20 -10.71 -0.12 7.32
N SER A 21 -11.50 0.70 6.65
CA SER A 21 -12.42 0.26 5.60
C SER A 21 -12.29 1.22 4.41
N LEU A 22 -12.01 0.66 3.23
CA LEU A 22 -11.78 1.37 1.97
C LEU A 22 -12.87 0.94 0.98
N ALA A 23 -13.76 1.84 0.61
CA ALA A 23 -14.79 1.61 -0.40
C ALA A 23 -14.50 2.47 -1.65
N ALA A 24 -14.64 3.80 -1.56
CA ALA A 24 -14.45 4.70 -2.69
C ALA A 24 -13.00 4.70 -3.20
N SER A 25 -12.00 4.70 -2.31
CA SER A 25 -10.58 4.62 -2.69
C SER A 25 -10.25 3.29 -3.34
N TRP A 26 -10.84 2.20 -2.85
CA TRP A 26 -10.68 0.87 -3.44
C TRP A 26 -11.31 0.79 -4.83
N GLN A 27 -12.55 1.27 -5.00
CA GLN A 27 -13.20 1.33 -6.31
C GLN A 27 -12.37 2.15 -7.30
N ALA A 28 -11.82 3.28 -6.87
CA ALA A 28 -10.95 4.09 -7.71
C ALA A 28 -9.67 3.36 -8.19
N VAL A 29 -9.18 2.35 -7.47
CA VAL A 29 -8.09 1.48 -7.93
C VAL A 29 -8.61 0.42 -8.92
N VAL A 30 -9.69 -0.27 -8.58
CA VAL A 30 -10.23 -1.41 -9.34
C VAL A 30 -10.75 -0.97 -10.72
N GLU A 31 -11.45 0.17 -10.80
CA GLU A 31 -12.03 0.68 -12.05
C GLU A 31 -11.01 1.01 -13.14
N ARG A 32 -9.73 1.14 -12.78
CA ARG A 32 -8.64 1.50 -13.71
C ARG A 32 -7.98 0.32 -14.39
N HIS A 33 -8.23 -0.89 -13.89
CA HIS A 33 -7.61 -2.11 -14.37
C HIS A 33 -8.59 -3.27 -14.30
N ASP A 34 -8.61 -4.09 -15.33
CA ASP A 34 -9.43 -5.32 -15.35
C ASP A 34 -8.67 -6.48 -14.68
N TYR A 35 -8.58 -6.41 -13.35
CA TYR A 35 -7.95 -7.48 -12.58
C TYR A 35 -8.88 -8.68 -12.37
N PRO A 36 -8.38 -9.92 -12.50
CA PRO A 36 -9.10 -11.11 -12.04
C PRO A 36 -9.50 -11.00 -10.56
N PRO A 37 -10.61 -11.63 -10.12
CA PRO A 37 -11.10 -11.54 -8.75
C PRO A 37 -10.03 -11.83 -7.69
N VAL A 38 -9.24 -12.89 -7.85
CA VAL A 38 -8.17 -13.27 -6.92
C VAL A 38 -7.08 -12.21 -6.83
N VAL A 39 -6.70 -11.59 -7.95
CA VAL A 39 -5.71 -10.49 -7.97
C VAL A 39 -6.26 -9.26 -7.25
N ARG A 40 -7.54 -8.94 -7.46
CA ARG A 40 -8.22 -7.86 -6.73
C ARG A 40 -8.20 -8.10 -5.23
N ASP A 41 -8.51 -9.32 -4.79
CA ASP A 41 -8.54 -9.65 -3.37
C ASP A 41 -7.15 -9.45 -2.72
N TYR A 42 -6.07 -9.92 -3.34
CA TYR A 42 -4.72 -9.66 -2.84
C TYR A 42 -4.35 -8.17 -2.84
N LEU A 43 -4.70 -7.44 -3.90
CA LEU A 43 -4.40 -6.01 -4.01
C LEU A 43 -5.17 -5.20 -2.96
N GLY A 44 -6.45 -5.51 -2.74
CA GLY A 44 -7.27 -4.87 -1.72
C GLY A 44 -6.73 -5.13 -0.31
N GLN A 45 -6.39 -6.38 0.00
CA GLN A 45 -5.77 -6.74 1.27
C GLN A 45 -4.44 -5.99 1.48
N ALA A 46 -3.60 -5.89 0.44
CA ALA A 46 -2.33 -5.17 0.52
C ALA A 46 -2.52 -3.66 0.73
N LEU A 47 -3.53 -3.05 0.09
CA LEU A 47 -3.87 -1.64 0.32
C LEU A 47 -4.36 -1.41 1.75
N ALA A 48 -5.26 -2.25 2.26
CA ALA A 48 -5.72 -2.19 3.64
C ALA A 48 -4.54 -2.34 4.63
N ALA A 49 -3.68 -3.35 4.42
CA ALA A 49 -2.47 -3.55 5.22
C ALA A 49 -1.56 -2.31 5.19
N THR A 50 -1.30 -1.73 3.99
CA THR A 50 -0.43 -0.56 3.87
C THR A 50 -0.99 0.66 4.60
N VAL A 51 -2.31 0.86 4.60
CA VAL A 51 -2.95 1.93 5.37
C VAL A 51 -2.79 1.71 6.87
N LEU A 52 -3.06 0.49 7.38
CA LEU A 52 -2.85 0.13 8.78
C LEU A 52 -1.40 0.39 9.21
N LEU A 53 -0.43 -0.10 8.41
CA LEU A 53 0.98 0.10 8.67
C LEU A 53 1.39 1.58 8.62
N SER A 54 0.75 2.37 7.79
CA SER A 54 1.02 3.81 7.70
C SER A 54 0.61 4.57 8.95
N GLY A 55 -0.36 4.08 9.73
CA GLY A 55 -0.73 4.61 11.04
C GLY A 55 0.22 4.19 12.16
N THR A 56 0.85 3.03 12.00
CA THR A 56 1.67 2.37 13.01
C THR A 56 3.14 2.81 12.94
N ILE A 57 3.71 2.90 11.75
CA ILE A 57 5.12 3.24 11.50
C ILE A 57 5.28 4.75 11.38
N LYS A 58 6.30 5.30 12.06
CA LYS A 58 6.65 6.71 11.93
C LYS A 58 7.51 6.92 10.70
N TYR A 59 6.97 7.61 9.70
CA TYR A 59 7.70 7.99 8.50
C TYR A 59 7.19 9.35 7.98
N ARG A 60 7.95 9.95 7.08
CA ARG A 60 7.51 11.07 6.25
C ARG A 60 7.65 10.65 4.80
N GLY A 61 6.66 10.98 3.96
CA GLY A 61 6.67 10.62 2.55
C GLY A 61 5.83 9.38 2.26
N SER A 62 6.42 8.25 1.85
CA SER A 62 5.69 7.07 1.36
C SER A 62 6.06 5.80 2.10
N LEU A 63 5.06 5.00 2.41
CA LEU A 63 5.20 3.61 2.82
C LEU A 63 4.74 2.72 1.67
N ILE A 64 5.58 1.77 1.28
CA ILE A 64 5.36 0.89 0.13
C ILE A 64 5.44 -0.55 0.62
N LEU A 65 4.36 -1.30 0.43
CA LEU A 65 4.32 -2.75 0.58
C LEU A 65 4.38 -3.35 -0.82
N GLN A 66 5.42 -4.15 -1.07
CA GLN A 66 5.64 -4.80 -2.36
C GLN A 66 5.78 -6.31 -2.14
N LEU A 67 4.99 -7.09 -2.88
CA LEU A 67 5.19 -8.53 -3.03
C LEU A 67 5.78 -8.80 -4.41
N GLN A 68 6.77 -9.68 -4.46
CA GLN A 68 7.42 -10.08 -5.68
C GLN A 68 7.70 -11.59 -5.65
N GLY A 69 7.33 -12.28 -6.71
CA GLY A 69 7.49 -13.72 -6.79
C GLY A 69 7.68 -14.25 -8.22
N ASP A 70 7.92 -15.54 -8.35
CA ASP A 70 8.11 -16.23 -9.63
C ASP A 70 6.85 -16.99 -10.12
N GLY A 71 5.74 -16.89 -9.35
CA GLY A 71 4.43 -17.44 -9.69
C GLY A 71 3.67 -16.62 -10.73
N PRO A 72 2.39 -16.97 -11.03
CA PRO A 72 1.57 -16.23 -12.00
C PRO A 72 1.31 -14.77 -11.61
N LEU A 73 1.18 -14.43 -10.32
CA LEU A 73 1.14 -13.06 -9.83
C LEU A 73 2.58 -12.60 -9.51
N ARG A 74 3.20 -11.89 -10.46
CA ARG A 74 4.62 -11.50 -10.42
C ARG A 74 4.94 -10.41 -9.44
N THR A 75 4.07 -9.40 -9.41
CA THR A 75 4.32 -8.20 -8.61
C THR A 75 2.99 -7.64 -8.12
N LEU A 76 2.97 -7.23 -6.88
CA LEU A 76 1.89 -6.47 -6.29
C LEU A 76 2.52 -5.33 -5.48
N VAL A 77 2.05 -4.10 -5.71
CA VAL A 77 2.54 -2.91 -5.00
C VAL A 77 1.35 -2.16 -4.43
N ALA A 78 1.38 -1.90 -3.13
CA ALA A 78 0.47 -1.02 -2.43
C ALA A 78 1.28 0.10 -1.76
N GLN A 79 0.86 1.34 -1.93
CA GLN A 79 1.54 2.51 -1.38
C GLN A 79 0.56 3.39 -0.62
N ALA A 80 0.98 3.86 0.54
CA ALA A 80 0.32 4.92 1.30
C ALA A 80 1.30 6.05 1.60
N THR A 81 0.82 7.30 1.58
CA THR A 81 1.63 8.45 2.01
C THR A 81 1.34 8.80 3.47
N ASP A 82 2.18 9.63 4.07
CA ASP A 82 1.97 10.23 5.39
C ASP A 82 0.69 11.08 5.48
N ARG A 83 0.07 11.42 4.33
CA ARG A 83 -1.22 12.11 4.20
C ARG A 83 -2.39 11.17 3.93
N ARG A 84 -2.21 9.87 4.11
CA ARG A 84 -3.23 8.83 3.85
C ARG A 84 -3.75 8.82 2.42
N THR A 85 -2.95 9.23 1.45
CA THR A 85 -3.30 8.97 0.05
C THR A 85 -2.72 7.62 -0.37
N ILE A 86 -3.53 6.82 -1.08
CA ILE A 86 -3.16 5.46 -1.48
C ILE A 86 -3.18 5.28 -2.99
N ARG A 87 -2.36 4.33 -3.46
CA ARG A 87 -2.41 3.77 -4.80
C ARG A 87 -1.86 2.34 -4.78
N GLY A 88 -2.27 1.53 -5.75
CA GLY A 88 -1.78 0.17 -5.85
C GLY A 88 -1.86 -0.34 -7.27
N MET A 89 -1.06 -1.37 -7.57
CA MET A 89 -1.05 -2.06 -8.85
C MET A 89 -0.62 -3.52 -8.67
N ALA A 90 -1.02 -4.36 -9.61
CA ALA A 90 -0.60 -5.75 -9.68
C ALA A 90 -0.24 -6.13 -11.12
N ARG A 91 0.74 -7.03 -11.27
CA ARG A 91 1.12 -7.63 -12.57
C ARG A 91 1.01 -9.14 -12.47
N ALA A 92 0.15 -9.71 -13.29
CA ALA A 92 0.02 -11.15 -13.48
C ALA A 92 0.51 -11.51 -14.90
N THR A 93 1.10 -12.70 -15.05
CA THR A 93 1.58 -13.24 -16.33
C THR A 93 0.77 -14.42 -16.82
N GLY A 94 -0.34 -14.74 -16.16
CA GLY A 94 -1.23 -15.86 -16.48
C GLY A 94 -2.43 -15.86 -15.55
N ASP A 95 -3.18 -16.94 -15.58
CA ASP A 95 -4.32 -17.14 -14.70
C ASP A 95 -3.84 -17.34 -13.26
N VAL A 96 -4.38 -16.53 -12.35
CA VAL A 96 -4.14 -16.65 -10.91
C VAL A 96 -5.32 -17.38 -10.29
N GLU A 97 -5.09 -18.61 -9.88
CA GLU A 97 -6.10 -19.43 -9.22
C GLU A 97 -6.27 -19.01 -7.75
N ALA A 98 -7.49 -19.24 -7.23
CA ALA A 98 -7.74 -19.06 -5.81
C ALA A 98 -6.94 -20.09 -5.00
N GLY A 99 -6.24 -19.64 -3.98
CA GLY A 99 -5.38 -20.49 -3.16
C GLY A 99 -4.58 -19.68 -2.12
N ASP A 100 -3.50 -20.27 -1.68
CA ASP A 100 -2.55 -19.65 -0.77
C ASP A 100 -1.58 -18.69 -1.50
N LEU A 101 -0.77 -17.98 -0.75
CA LEU A 101 0.24 -17.06 -1.31
C LEU A 101 1.22 -17.79 -2.24
N LYS A 102 1.56 -19.04 -1.94
CA LYS A 102 2.50 -19.81 -2.74
C LYS A 102 1.93 -20.16 -4.11
N SER A 103 0.64 -20.47 -4.18
CA SER A 103 -0.06 -20.71 -5.45
C SER A 103 -0.08 -19.46 -6.32
N ALA A 104 -0.32 -18.29 -5.73
CA ALA A 104 -0.38 -17.03 -6.45
C ALA A 104 1.00 -16.48 -6.85
N PHE A 105 1.94 -16.42 -5.90
CA PHE A 105 3.23 -15.75 -6.09
C PHE A 105 4.42 -16.69 -6.33
N GLY A 106 4.29 -17.99 -6.04
CA GLY A 106 5.41 -18.92 -6.09
C GLY A 106 6.41 -18.66 -4.97
N THR A 107 7.72 -18.73 -5.32
CA THR A 107 8.80 -18.34 -4.43
C THR A 107 9.07 -16.84 -4.56
N GLY A 108 9.23 -16.15 -3.44
CA GLY A 108 9.42 -14.69 -3.50
C GLY A 108 9.61 -14.04 -2.14
N HIS A 109 9.36 -12.74 -2.09
CA HIS A 109 9.48 -11.95 -0.87
C HIS A 109 8.46 -10.81 -0.81
N MET A 110 8.17 -10.39 0.41
CA MET A 110 7.50 -9.14 0.72
C MET A 110 8.55 -8.13 1.19
N ALA A 111 8.57 -6.95 0.60
CA ALA A 111 9.37 -5.81 1.05
C ALA A 111 8.44 -4.71 1.57
N LEU A 112 8.75 -4.21 2.76
CA LEU A 112 8.13 -3.01 3.31
C LEU A 112 9.17 -1.89 3.30
N THR A 113 8.90 -0.82 2.55
CA THR A 113 9.83 0.28 2.33
C THR A 113 9.21 1.59 2.80
N ALA A 114 9.89 2.30 3.69
CA ALA A 114 9.59 3.69 4.03
C ALA A 114 10.56 4.62 3.29
N GLU A 115 10.03 5.55 2.49
CA GLU A 115 10.81 6.51 1.71
C GLU A 115 10.49 7.93 2.17
N SER A 116 11.53 8.69 2.54
CA SER A 116 11.43 10.10 2.91
C SER A 116 11.73 11.03 1.73
N PRO A 117 11.16 12.25 1.69
CA PRO A 117 11.43 13.23 0.63
C PRO A 117 12.92 13.58 0.47
N GLY A 118 13.74 13.39 1.51
CA GLY A 118 15.20 13.58 1.50
C GLY A 118 15.99 12.42 0.91
N GLY A 119 15.32 11.36 0.39
CA GLY A 119 15.95 10.18 -0.20
C GLY A 119 16.41 9.13 0.81
N GLU A 120 16.15 9.32 2.10
CA GLU A 120 16.37 8.27 3.10
C GLU A 120 15.35 7.15 2.89
N ARG A 121 15.86 5.92 2.84
CA ARG A 121 15.07 4.72 2.60
C ARG A 121 15.37 3.68 3.66
N TYR A 122 14.33 3.25 4.37
CA TYR A 122 14.37 2.07 5.23
C TYR A 122 13.59 0.95 4.57
N GLN A 123 14.12 -0.27 4.56
CA GLN A 123 13.48 -1.43 3.95
C GLN A 123 13.67 -2.66 4.83
N GLY A 124 12.57 -3.35 5.12
CA GLY A 124 12.58 -4.68 5.69
C GLY A 124 12.02 -5.69 4.67
N ILE A 125 12.59 -6.88 4.66
CA ILE A 125 12.25 -7.92 3.69
C ILE A 125 11.96 -9.22 4.45
N VAL A 126 10.86 -9.90 4.08
CA VAL A 126 10.51 -11.24 4.58
C VAL A 126 10.21 -12.17 3.40
N ALA A 127 10.55 -13.44 3.54
CA ALA A 127 10.21 -14.45 2.53
C ALA A 127 8.68 -14.62 2.44
N LEU A 128 8.16 -14.98 1.26
CA LEU A 128 6.75 -15.34 1.06
C LEU A 128 6.47 -16.73 1.64
N GLU A 129 6.50 -16.81 2.97
CA GLU A 129 6.21 -18.04 3.72
C GLU A 129 4.90 -17.85 4.48
N GLY A 130 3.99 -18.82 4.34
CA GLY A 130 2.64 -18.75 4.93
C GLY A 130 1.53 -18.76 3.87
N ASP A 131 0.30 -18.85 4.35
CA ASP A 131 -0.87 -19.05 3.47
C ASP A 131 -1.56 -17.71 3.13
N ARG A 132 -1.39 -16.68 3.96
CA ARG A 132 -2.12 -15.42 3.89
C ARG A 132 -1.21 -14.20 4.02
N LEU A 133 -1.57 -13.12 3.34
CA LEU A 133 -0.86 -11.84 3.40
C LEU A 133 -0.73 -11.28 4.85
N ALA A 134 -1.77 -11.46 5.67
CA ALA A 134 -1.74 -11.06 7.07
C ALA A 134 -0.57 -11.68 7.84
N GLN A 135 -0.27 -12.97 7.60
CA GLN A 135 0.85 -13.67 8.23
C GLN A 135 2.22 -13.09 7.85
N LEU A 136 2.37 -12.62 6.61
CA LEU A 136 3.62 -11.95 6.19
C LEU A 136 3.85 -10.64 6.94
N VAL A 137 2.78 -9.87 7.17
CA VAL A 137 2.83 -8.63 7.96
C VAL A 137 3.18 -8.95 9.42
N GLU A 138 2.54 -9.97 10.02
CA GLU A 138 2.83 -10.45 11.37
C GLU A 138 4.29 -10.91 11.50
N THR A 139 4.78 -11.67 10.51
CA THR A 139 6.18 -12.14 10.44
C THR A 139 7.17 -10.97 10.36
N TYR A 140 6.87 -9.94 9.55
CA TYR A 140 7.67 -8.73 9.48
C TYR A 140 7.84 -8.09 10.86
N PHE A 141 6.76 -7.88 11.62
CA PHE A 141 6.84 -7.27 12.94
C PHE A 141 7.55 -8.16 13.96
N SER A 142 7.35 -9.47 13.88
CA SER A 142 8.05 -10.42 14.76
C SER A 142 9.56 -10.41 14.53
N GLN A 143 10.01 -10.37 13.26
CA GLN A 143 11.44 -10.45 12.91
C GLN A 143 12.15 -9.10 12.98
N SER A 144 11.51 -8.03 12.50
CA SER A 144 12.15 -6.72 12.34
C SER A 144 11.93 -5.81 13.55
N GLU A 145 10.76 -5.84 14.16
CA GLU A 145 10.38 -4.91 15.25
C GLU A 145 10.30 -5.63 16.61
N GLN A 146 10.27 -6.96 16.63
CA GLN A 146 10.13 -7.79 17.83
C GLN A 146 8.86 -7.44 18.66
N LEU A 147 7.81 -7.02 17.97
CA LEU A 147 6.52 -6.65 18.57
C LEU A 147 5.46 -7.70 18.25
N PRO A 148 4.80 -8.31 19.25
CA PRO A 148 3.66 -9.18 19.02
C PRO A 148 2.56 -8.43 18.28
N THR A 149 2.21 -8.93 17.10
CA THR A 149 1.29 -8.29 16.17
C THR A 149 0.33 -9.32 15.59
N ARG A 150 -0.94 -8.95 15.43
CA ARG A 150 -1.96 -9.73 14.74
C ARG A 150 -2.68 -8.88 13.73
N VAL A 151 -3.00 -9.47 12.58
CA VAL A 151 -3.59 -8.76 11.45
C VAL A 151 -4.71 -9.59 10.83
N TRP A 152 -5.84 -8.97 10.56
CA TRP A 152 -6.97 -9.52 9.81
C TRP A 152 -7.20 -8.65 8.60
N LEU A 153 -7.22 -9.25 7.42
CA LEU A 153 -7.38 -8.57 6.14
C LEU A 153 -8.48 -9.24 5.33
N GLY A 154 -9.24 -8.44 4.63
CA GLY A 154 -10.24 -8.90 3.68
C GLY A 154 -10.42 -7.92 2.55
N ALA A 155 -10.73 -8.42 1.36
CA ALA A 155 -11.13 -7.60 0.24
C ALA A 155 -12.11 -8.36 -0.64
N ASP A 156 -12.95 -7.61 -1.34
CA ASP A 156 -13.81 -8.10 -2.42
C ASP A 156 -13.92 -7.05 -3.52
N GLY A 157 -14.80 -7.23 -4.47
CA GLY A 157 -15.03 -6.26 -5.54
C GLY A 157 -15.58 -4.90 -5.09
N GLN A 158 -15.94 -4.71 -3.82
CA GLN A 158 -16.60 -3.50 -3.30
C GLN A 158 -15.79 -2.80 -2.21
N VAL A 159 -15.19 -3.56 -1.31
CA VAL A 159 -14.53 -3.06 -0.09
C VAL A 159 -13.21 -3.78 0.12
N ALA A 160 -12.21 -3.06 0.60
CA ALA A 160 -10.99 -3.62 1.19
C ALA A 160 -10.90 -3.13 2.64
N ALA A 161 -10.68 -4.04 3.57
CA ALA A 161 -10.71 -3.71 5.00
C ALA A 161 -9.65 -4.49 5.78
N GLY A 162 -9.32 -4.00 6.97
CA GLY A 162 -8.39 -4.67 7.86
C GLY A 162 -8.46 -4.19 9.29
N LEU A 163 -8.09 -5.10 10.20
CA LEU A 163 -7.87 -4.86 11.62
C LEU A 163 -6.43 -5.23 11.97
N PHE A 164 -5.79 -4.40 12.75
CA PHE A 164 -4.42 -4.58 13.23
C PHE A 164 -4.42 -4.42 14.75
N LEU A 165 -3.76 -5.33 15.44
CA LEU A 165 -3.51 -5.26 16.87
C LEU A 165 -2.02 -5.46 17.14
N GLN A 166 -1.48 -4.69 18.06
CA GLN A 166 -0.08 -4.80 18.44
C GLN A 166 0.11 -4.54 19.94
N ARG A 167 0.87 -5.42 20.59
CA ARG A 167 1.32 -5.22 21.95
C ARG A 167 2.51 -4.26 21.95
N LEU A 168 2.42 -3.23 22.76
CA LEU A 168 3.49 -2.25 22.95
C LEU A 168 4.49 -2.74 24.02
N PRO A 169 5.77 -2.39 23.89
CA PRO A 169 6.74 -2.66 24.94
C PRO A 169 6.40 -1.80 26.17
N GLY A 170 6.50 -2.38 27.35
CA GLY A 170 6.22 -1.68 28.61
C GLY A 170 5.71 -2.61 29.70
N GLU A 171 5.35 -2.04 30.84
CA GLU A 171 4.89 -2.78 32.01
C GLU A 171 3.35 -2.88 32.11
N GLN A 172 2.61 -2.33 31.12
CA GLN A 172 1.15 -2.38 31.12
C GLN A 172 0.66 -3.65 30.44
N GLY A 173 -0.30 -4.31 31.11
CA GLY A 173 -0.89 -5.56 30.64
C GLY A 173 0.08 -6.76 30.72
N ASP A 174 -0.47 -7.95 30.63
CA ASP A 174 0.28 -9.18 30.66
C ASP A 174 0.04 -10.07 29.41
N ASP A 175 0.60 -11.28 29.40
CA ASP A 175 0.44 -12.21 28.27
C ASP A 175 -0.99 -12.76 28.18
N GLU A 176 -1.73 -12.78 29.28
CA GLU A 176 -3.13 -13.22 29.31
C GLU A 176 -4.04 -12.16 28.69
N ASP A 177 -3.79 -10.88 28.97
CA ASP A 177 -4.50 -9.76 28.36
C ASP A 177 -4.33 -9.77 26.84
N TRP A 178 -3.08 -9.91 26.37
CA TRP A 178 -2.79 -10.02 24.94
C TRP A 178 -3.52 -11.21 24.31
N ARG A 179 -3.45 -12.39 24.94
CA ARG A 179 -4.11 -13.60 24.46
C ARG A 179 -5.63 -13.41 24.40
N ARG A 180 -6.23 -12.84 25.44
CA ARG A 180 -7.68 -12.57 25.51
C ARG A 180 -8.14 -11.66 24.37
N VAL A 181 -7.45 -10.53 24.16
CA VAL A 181 -7.77 -9.58 23.10
C VAL A 181 -7.63 -10.25 21.72
N CYS A 182 -6.60 -11.07 21.50
CA CYS A 182 -6.44 -11.82 20.25
C CYS A 182 -7.56 -12.84 20.04
N ILE A 183 -7.99 -13.58 21.08
CA ILE A 183 -9.09 -14.55 20.99
C ILE A 183 -10.40 -13.83 20.61
N LEU A 184 -10.68 -12.68 21.19
CA LEU A 184 -11.84 -11.87 20.83
C LEU A 184 -11.77 -11.44 19.36
N ALA A 185 -10.63 -10.95 18.91
CA ALA A 185 -10.43 -10.54 17.50
C ALA A 185 -10.47 -11.72 16.52
N ASP A 186 -10.04 -12.92 16.94
CA ASP A 186 -10.08 -14.14 16.10
C ASP A 186 -11.52 -14.65 15.84
N THR A 187 -12.53 -14.10 16.53
CA THR A 187 -13.94 -14.37 16.21
C THR A 187 -14.44 -13.57 14.99
N LEU A 188 -13.66 -12.61 14.51
CA LEU A 188 -14.00 -11.76 13.38
C LEU A 188 -14.02 -12.57 12.08
N GLU A 189 -15.18 -12.67 11.44
CA GLU A 189 -15.33 -13.26 10.13
C GLU A 189 -15.02 -12.23 9.02
N CYS A 190 -14.50 -12.71 7.88
CA CYS A 190 -14.16 -11.85 6.75
C CYS A 190 -15.37 -11.06 6.24
N GLU A 191 -16.55 -11.67 6.20
CA GLU A 191 -17.79 -11.00 5.79
C GLU A 191 -18.14 -9.84 6.72
N GLU A 192 -18.00 -10.03 8.03
CA GLU A 192 -18.22 -8.95 9.01
C GLU A 192 -17.24 -7.81 8.83
N LEU A 193 -15.95 -8.12 8.63
CA LEU A 193 -14.90 -7.13 8.37
C LEU A 193 -15.23 -6.26 7.15
N LEU A 194 -15.83 -6.83 6.11
CA LEU A 194 -16.18 -6.14 4.87
C LEU A 194 -17.53 -5.42 4.91
N ARG A 195 -18.47 -5.82 5.76
CA ARG A 195 -19.87 -5.32 5.74
C ARG A 195 -20.23 -4.45 6.93
N VAL A 196 -19.64 -4.66 8.06
CA VAL A 196 -19.96 -3.91 9.29
C VAL A 196 -19.06 -2.67 9.39
N SER A 197 -19.59 -1.57 9.92
CA SER A 197 -18.79 -0.36 10.08
C SER A 197 -17.68 -0.57 11.10
N PRO A 198 -16.49 0.09 10.94
CA PRO A 198 -15.36 -0.08 11.86
C PRO A 198 -15.70 0.09 13.33
N LEU A 199 -16.45 1.14 13.68
CA LEU A 199 -16.80 1.40 15.08
C LEU A 199 -17.77 0.36 15.66
N GLU A 200 -18.69 -0.14 14.84
CA GLU A 200 -19.59 -1.21 15.27
C GLU A 200 -18.84 -2.54 15.44
N LEU A 201 -17.85 -2.84 14.59
CA LEU A 201 -16.99 -4.01 14.76
C LEU A 201 -16.21 -3.93 16.08
N LEU A 202 -15.57 -2.80 16.36
CA LEU A 202 -14.84 -2.62 17.62
C LEU A 202 -15.77 -2.80 18.83
N ARG A 203 -17.00 -2.28 18.77
CA ARG A 203 -17.99 -2.46 19.81
C ARG A 203 -18.39 -3.92 19.99
N ARG A 204 -18.57 -4.69 18.91
CA ARG A 204 -18.94 -6.10 18.97
C ARG A 204 -17.83 -6.98 19.53
N LEU A 205 -16.59 -6.76 19.02
CA LEU A 205 -15.44 -7.57 19.42
C LEU A 205 -14.99 -7.29 20.85
N PHE A 206 -15.02 -6.03 21.28
CA PHE A 206 -14.35 -5.57 22.49
C PHE A 206 -15.29 -4.83 23.44
N HIS A 207 -16.59 -5.20 23.49
CA HIS A 207 -17.59 -4.52 24.33
C HIS A 207 -17.34 -4.64 25.84
N GLU A 208 -16.54 -5.60 26.28
CA GLU A 208 -16.12 -5.77 27.68
C GLU A 208 -14.78 -5.10 27.99
N GLU A 209 -14.10 -4.57 26.97
CA GLU A 209 -12.81 -3.92 27.12
C GLU A 209 -12.96 -2.38 27.10
N ASP A 210 -12.09 -1.70 27.83
CA ASP A 210 -12.08 -0.24 27.86
C ASP A 210 -11.23 0.30 26.70
N LEU A 211 -11.90 0.80 25.65
CA LEU A 211 -11.27 1.30 24.44
C LEU A 211 -11.28 2.82 24.39
N ARG A 212 -10.12 3.40 24.17
CA ARG A 212 -9.98 4.78 23.75
C ARG A 212 -9.82 4.85 22.21
N ILE A 213 -10.82 5.40 21.55
CA ILE A 213 -10.84 5.58 20.10
C ILE A 213 -10.45 7.02 19.77
N TYR A 214 -9.52 7.19 18.82
CA TYR A 214 -9.05 8.49 18.38
C TYR A 214 -9.85 8.99 17.16
N ASP A 215 -9.71 10.30 16.85
CA ASP A 215 -10.34 10.88 15.68
C ASP A 215 -9.94 10.14 14.39
N PRO A 216 -10.88 9.84 13.50
CA PRO A 216 -10.60 9.12 12.28
C PRO A 216 -9.77 9.96 11.29
N GLU A 217 -8.86 9.28 10.59
CA GLU A 217 -8.06 9.88 9.52
C GLU A 217 -8.66 9.49 8.17
N PRO A 218 -9.02 10.46 7.31
CA PRO A 218 -9.58 10.17 6.00
C PRO A 218 -8.51 9.55 5.09
N VAL A 219 -8.91 8.56 4.30
CA VAL A 219 -8.08 7.90 3.28
C VAL A 219 -8.62 8.23 1.90
N ALA A 220 -7.75 8.50 0.92
CA ALA A 220 -8.16 8.80 -0.42
C ALA A 220 -7.22 8.19 -1.47
N PHE A 221 -7.77 7.74 -2.59
CA PHE A 221 -6.97 7.38 -3.75
C PHE A 221 -6.33 8.63 -4.36
N ARG A 222 -5.02 8.57 -4.61
CA ARG A 222 -4.31 9.61 -5.37
C ARG A 222 -3.09 9.03 -6.07
N CYS A 223 -3.09 9.10 -7.40
CA CYS A 223 -1.88 8.82 -8.16
C CYS A 223 -0.99 10.07 -8.23
N SER A 224 0.32 9.87 -8.09
CA SER A 224 1.31 10.93 -8.20
C SER A 224 1.95 11.00 -9.60
N CYS A 225 1.42 10.28 -10.60
CA CYS A 225 1.89 10.41 -11.97
C CYS A 225 1.52 11.79 -12.53
N SER A 226 2.37 12.29 -13.41
CA SER A 226 2.12 13.52 -14.16
C SER A 226 2.94 13.53 -15.44
N ARG A 227 2.57 14.37 -16.42
CA ARG A 227 3.33 14.55 -17.66
C ARG A 227 4.77 14.97 -17.38
N GLU A 228 4.98 15.84 -16.40
CA GLU A 228 6.31 16.33 -16.00
C GLU A 228 7.21 15.17 -15.52
N ARG A 229 6.68 14.23 -14.74
CA ARG A 229 7.44 13.04 -14.32
C ARG A 229 7.83 12.14 -15.48
N ILE A 230 6.97 11.98 -16.48
CA ILE A 230 7.33 11.22 -17.68
C ILE A 230 8.39 11.98 -18.47
N VAL A 231 8.28 13.30 -18.57
CA VAL A 231 9.30 14.18 -19.17
C VAL A 231 10.67 13.99 -18.49
N ASP A 232 10.72 13.94 -17.17
CA ASP A 232 11.97 13.69 -16.43
C ASP A 232 12.58 12.32 -16.75
N VAL A 233 11.74 11.29 -16.93
CA VAL A 233 12.18 9.96 -17.37
C VAL A 233 12.74 10.02 -18.80
N LEU A 234 12.04 10.68 -19.73
CA LEU A 234 12.50 10.85 -21.12
C LEU A 234 13.82 11.63 -21.19
N ARG A 235 13.97 12.68 -20.38
CA ARG A 235 15.23 13.43 -20.27
C ARG A 235 16.37 12.57 -19.77
N SER A 236 16.10 11.68 -18.78
CA SER A 236 17.10 10.75 -18.23
C SER A 236 17.52 9.66 -19.22
N MET A 237 16.63 9.27 -20.13
CA MET A 237 16.89 8.33 -21.22
C MET A 237 17.84 8.94 -22.27
N GLY A 238 17.75 10.23 -22.52
CA GLY A 238 18.57 10.98 -23.44
C GLY A 238 17.91 11.22 -24.80
N HIS A 239 18.35 12.29 -25.47
CA HIS A 239 17.73 12.76 -26.72
C HIS A 239 17.76 11.71 -27.84
N ALA A 240 18.94 11.09 -28.08
CA ALA A 240 19.11 10.13 -29.17
C ALA A 240 18.19 8.89 -29.03
N GLU A 241 17.98 8.39 -27.83
CA GLU A 241 17.10 7.26 -27.57
C GLU A 241 15.63 7.65 -27.76
N ALA A 242 15.23 8.81 -27.25
CA ALA A 242 13.88 9.33 -27.42
C ALA A 242 13.53 9.59 -28.90
N GLU A 243 14.46 10.16 -29.68
CA GLU A 243 14.30 10.35 -31.16
C GLU A 243 14.22 9.01 -31.89
N ALA A 244 15.02 8.01 -31.51
CA ALA A 244 14.99 6.70 -32.14
C ALA A 244 13.63 6.02 -31.96
N ILE A 245 13.02 6.11 -30.73
CA ILE A 245 11.68 5.57 -30.46
C ILE A 245 10.63 6.28 -31.34
N VAL A 246 10.68 7.62 -31.43
CA VAL A 246 9.74 8.38 -32.28
C VAL A 246 9.91 8.05 -33.76
N ALA A 247 11.14 7.86 -34.20
CA ALA A 247 11.42 7.51 -35.60
C ALA A 247 10.89 6.10 -35.96
N ASP A 248 10.92 5.16 -35.01
CA ASP A 248 10.46 3.78 -35.17
C ASP A 248 8.93 3.64 -34.98
N GLN A 249 8.35 4.29 -33.98
CA GLN A 249 6.96 4.09 -33.55
C GLN A 249 6.03 5.27 -33.86
N GLY A 250 6.58 6.39 -34.29
CA GLY A 250 5.82 7.62 -34.58
C GLY A 250 5.61 8.54 -33.40
N ALA A 251 5.53 8.00 -32.17
CA ALA A 251 5.37 8.72 -30.93
C ALA A 251 5.90 7.88 -29.77
N ILE A 252 6.12 8.50 -28.61
CA ILE A 252 6.34 7.81 -27.35
C ILE A 252 5.02 7.76 -26.58
N GLU A 253 4.57 6.57 -26.27
CA GLU A 253 3.40 6.34 -25.44
C GLU A 253 3.81 5.75 -24.11
N ALA A 254 3.23 6.24 -23.01
CA ALA A 254 3.50 5.76 -21.66
C ALA A 254 2.21 5.69 -20.85
N ASP A 255 1.93 4.52 -20.30
CA ASP A 255 0.79 4.30 -19.41
C ASP A 255 1.25 4.22 -17.96
N CYS A 256 0.52 4.88 -17.07
CA CYS A 256 0.79 4.78 -15.65
C CYS A 256 0.25 3.47 -15.10
N GLU A 257 1.11 2.58 -14.63
CA GLU A 257 0.72 1.28 -14.06
C GLU A 257 -0.20 1.35 -12.83
N PHE A 258 -0.25 2.49 -12.13
CA PHE A 258 -1.12 2.67 -10.97
C PHE A 258 -2.53 3.18 -11.31
N CYS A 259 -2.66 4.02 -12.31
CA CYS A 259 -3.95 4.66 -12.59
C CYS A 259 -4.36 4.60 -14.06
N ASN A 260 -3.57 3.94 -14.89
CA ASN A 260 -3.80 3.77 -16.32
C ASN A 260 -3.95 5.11 -17.09
N ALA A 261 -3.38 6.21 -16.53
CA ALA A 261 -3.33 7.48 -17.23
C ALA A 261 -2.36 7.35 -18.42
N HIS A 262 -2.84 7.71 -19.59
CA HIS A 262 -2.09 7.64 -20.84
C HIS A 262 -1.38 8.96 -21.13
N TYR A 263 -0.12 8.89 -21.53
CA TYR A 263 0.72 10.01 -21.90
C TYR A 263 1.29 9.76 -23.30
N HIS A 264 1.12 10.74 -24.19
CA HIS A 264 1.58 10.72 -25.57
C HIS A 264 2.56 11.86 -25.82
N PHE A 265 3.67 11.58 -26.51
CA PHE A 265 4.69 12.55 -26.91
C PHE A 265 5.05 12.29 -28.37
N ASP A 266 4.70 13.23 -29.23
CA ASP A 266 5.05 13.20 -30.64
C ASP A 266 6.47 13.75 -30.90
N ALA A 267 6.89 13.79 -32.18
CA ALA A 267 8.20 14.31 -32.58
C ALA A 267 8.42 15.77 -32.17
N VAL A 268 7.36 16.58 -32.15
CA VAL A 268 7.45 18.00 -31.79
C VAL A 268 7.62 18.11 -30.24
N ASP A 269 6.85 17.34 -29.52
CA ASP A 269 7.00 17.26 -28.04
C ASP A 269 8.44 16.86 -27.66
N VAL A 270 8.97 15.77 -28.25
CA VAL A 270 10.31 15.27 -27.95
C VAL A 270 11.37 16.30 -28.32
N ALA A 271 11.29 16.92 -29.48
CA ALA A 271 12.23 17.99 -29.89
C ALA A 271 12.19 19.17 -28.91
N ALA A 272 11.00 19.58 -28.49
CA ALA A 272 10.84 20.66 -27.49
C ALA A 272 11.44 20.33 -26.12
N LEU A 273 11.29 19.06 -25.65
CA LEU A 273 11.85 18.62 -24.36
C LEU A 273 13.37 18.76 -24.26
N PHE A 274 14.08 18.59 -25.36
CA PHE A 274 15.53 18.66 -25.44
C PHE A 274 16.06 19.99 -26.02
N ALA A 275 15.19 20.83 -26.63
CA ALA A 275 15.55 22.19 -27.04
C ALA A 275 15.67 23.16 -25.85
N GLU A 276 14.89 22.93 -24.77
CA GLU A 276 15.08 23.61 -23.50
C GLU A 276 16.32 23.02 -22.80
N GLY A 277 17.52 23.51 -23.14
CA GLY A 277 18.75 23.18 -22.40
C GLY A 277 18.62 23.47 -20.92
N PRO A 278 19.50 22.92 -20.05
CA PRO A 278 19.46 23.21 -18.62
C PRO A 278 19.40 24.72 -18.43
N LEU A 279 18.45 25.19 -17.62
CA LEU A 279 18.38 26.60 -17.21
C LEU A 279 19.75 27.02 -16.71
N THR A 280 20.53 27.66 -17.57
CA THR A 280 21.81 28.26 -17.18
C THR A 280 21.45 29.32 -16.15
N GLU A 281 21.86 29.14 -14.91
CA GLU A 281 21.86 30.19 -13.90
C GLU A 281 22.48 31.44 -14.55
N ALA A 282 21.69 32.50 -14.61
CA ALA A 282 22.18 33.78 -15.09
C ALA A 282 23.40 34.20 -14.23
N PRO A 283 24.52 34.60 -14.83
CA PRO A 283 25.69 35.01 -14.06
C PRO A 283 25.28 36.19 -13.18
N GLY A 284 25.41 36.01 -11.86
CA GLY A 284 25.13 37.04 -10.86
C GLY A 284 25.92 38.29 -11.15
N VAL A 285 25.22 39.36 -11.45
CA VAL A 285 25.80 40.72 -11.49
C VAL A 285 26.25 41.06 -10.07
N ARG A 286 27.55 41.08 -9.86
CA ARG A 286 28.15 41.67 -8.66
C ARG A 286 28.07 43.19 -8.83
N HIS A 287 27.41 43.85 -7.90
CA HIS A 287 27.59 45.24 -7.55
C HIS A 287 28.05 45.34 -6.11
#